data_f6ece9c7a9dec3dedf932b82fd5e34a9
#
_entry.id   f6ece9c7a9dec3dedf932b82fd5e34a9
#
_cell.length_a   1.000
_cell.length_b   1.000
_cell.length_c   1.000
_cell.angle_alpha   90.00
_cell.angle_beta   90.00
_cell.angle_gamma   90.00
#
_symmetry.space_group_name_H-M   'P 1'
#
loop_
_entity.id
_entity.type
_entity.pdbx_description
1 polymer ?
#
loop_
_entity_poly.entity_id
_entity_poly.type
_entity_poly.pdbx_seq_one_letter_code
_entity_poly.pdbx_strand_id
1 'polypeptide(L)'
;MPFHSFDALNRSEEMPGYLGAFLHGENMTVTNWSVEAGAEFPEHEHRHEQVSIVVEGEFELTLDGETDVLQPGRIAVIPPDTPHSGRAKTECEIIDVFSPAREDYQ
;
A
#
# COMPACT_ATOMS: atom_id res chain seq x y z
N MET A 1 7.39 -21.66 8.65
CA MET A 1 8.71 -21.06 8.45
C MET A 1 8.65 -19.56 8.66
N PRO A 2 9.56 -18.92 9.49
CA PRO A 2 9.48 -17.47 9.74
C PRO A 2 10.13 -16.58 8.67
N PHE A 3 10.81 -17.18 7.68
CA PHE A 3 11.51 -16.40 6.66
C PHE A 3 10.78 -16.48 5.32
N HIS A 4 10.56 -15.33 4.69
CA HIS A 4 9.79 -15.22 3.45
C HIS A 4 10.48 -14.27 2.47
N SER A 5 10.07 -14.34 1.21
CA SER A 5 10.49 -13.40 0.19
C SER A 5 9.26 -12.93 -0.57
N PHE A 6 9.17 -11.65 -0.86
CA PHE A 6 8.06 -11.13 -1.66
C PHE A 6 8.01 -11.82 -3.03
N ASP A 7 9.16 -12.15 -3.60
CA ASP A 7 9.22 -12.82 -4.90
C ASP A 7 8.66 -14.24 -4.87
N ALA A 8 8.62 -14.86 -3.70
CA ALA A 8 8.07 -16.21 -3.52
C ALA A 8 6.58 -16.21 -3.20
N LEU A 9 6.00 -15.04 -2.94
CA LEU A 9 4.57 -14.91 -2.63
C LEU A 9 3.79 -14.74 -3.93
N ASN A 10 2.59 -15.29 -3.96
CA ASN A 10 1.70 -15.10 -5.11
C ASN A 10 1.20 -13.66 -5.12
N ARG A 11 1.17 -13.06 -6.31
CA ARG A 11 0.62 -11.71 -6.48
C ARG A 11 -0.78 -11.79 -7.05
N SER A 12 -1.64 -10.89 -6.60
CA SER A 12 -2.99 -10.75 -7.13
C SER A 12 -3.25 -9.30 -7.49
N GLU A 13 -4.03 -9.09 -8.55
CA GLU A 13 -4.46 -7.75 -8.94
C GLU A 13 -5.69 -7.38 -8.12
N GLU A 14 -5.50 -6.49 -7.15
CA GLU A 14 -6.57 -6.08 -6.23
C GLU A 14 -7.41 -4.94 -6.80
N MET A 15 -6.80 -4.13 -7.65
CA MET A 15 -7.46 -3.06 -8.41
C MET A 15 -6.70 -2.93 -9.72
N PRO A 16 -7.30 -2.35 -10.76
CA PRO A 16 -6.60 -2.19 -12.04
C PRO A 16 -5.25 -1.51 -11.85
N GLY A 17 -4.18 -2.21 -12.24
CA GLY A 17 -2.82 -1.72 -12.16
C GLY A 17 -2.13 -1.91 -10.81
N TYR A 18 -2.79 -2.53 -9.82
CA TYR A 18 -2.22 -2.77 -8.49
C TYR A 18 -2.05 -4.26 -8.25
N LEU A 19 -0.82 -4.74 -8.39
CA LEU A 19 -0.47 -6.13 -8.10
C LEU A 19 0.16 -6.21 -6.72
N GLY A 20 -0.49 -6.93 -5.81
CA GLY A 20 -0.04 -7.02 -4.42
C GLY A 20 0.40 -8.41 -4.01
N ALA A 21 1.47 -8.48 -3.22
CA ALA A 21 1.89 -9.68 -2.51
C ALA A 21 1.69 -9.39 -1.02
N PHE A 22 1.07 -10.33 -0.30
CA PHE A 22 0.64 -10.12 1.08
C PHE A 22 1.31 -11.11 2.02
N LEU A 23 1.80 -10.60 3.15
CA LEU A 23 2.33 -11.43 4.21
C LEU A 23 1.63 -11.03 5.51
N HIS A 24 0.96 -11.99 6.13
CA HIS A 24 0.20 -11.75 7.35
C HIS A 24 0.95 -12.26 8.56
N GLY A 25 1.18 -11.36 9.52
CA GLY A 25 1.59 -11.73 10.85
C GLY A 25 0.37 -11.90 11.73
N GLU A 26 0.58 -12.09 13.02
CA GLU A 26 -0.52 -12.22 13.98
C GLU A 26 -1.27 -10.91 14.16
N ASN A 27 -0.54 -9.79 14.22
CA ASN A 27 -1.12 -8.47 14.51
C ASN A 27 -0.88 -7.45 13.39
N MET A 28 -0.35 -7.87 12.26
CA MET A 28 -0.04 -6.95 11.17
C MET A 28 -0.05 -7.66 9.83
N THR A 29 -0.20 -6.88 8.78
CA THR A 29 -0.05 -7.34 7.39
C THR A 29 0.95 -6.44 6.71
N VAL A 30 1.88 -7.02 5.97
CA VAL A 30 2.83 -6.29 5.13
C VAL A 30 2.50 -6.62 3.68
N THR A 31 2.37 -5.59 2.85
CA THR A 31 2.11 -5.77 1.42
C THR A 31 3.25 -5.18 0.61
N ASN A 32 3.52 -5.81 -0.51
CA ASN A 32 4.42 -5.26 -1.51
C ASN A 32 3.60 -5.07 -2.79
N TRP A 33 3.45 -3.81 -3.19
CA TRP A 33 2.66 -3.44 -4.36
C TRP A 33 3.56 -3.11 -5.54
N SER A 34 3.20 -3.66 -6.70
CA SER A 34 3.71 -3.22 -7.98
C SER A 34 2.59 -2.45 -8.64
N VAL A 35 2.80 -1.17 -8.93
CA VAL A 35 1.75 -0.27 -9.40
C VAL A 35 2.11 0.29 -10.77
N GLU A 36 1.20 0.17 -11.73
CA GLU A 36 1.39 0.72 -13.07
C GLU A 36 1.26 2.23 -13.06
N ALA A 37 2.03 2.90 -13.92
CA ALA A 37 1.92 4.35 -14.10
C ALA A 37 0.48 4.73 -14.45
N GLY A 38 -0.05 5.74 -13.78
CA GLY A 38 -1.40 6.23 -13.99
C GLY A 38 -2.49 5.48 -13.24
N ALA A 39 -2.17 4.35 -12.61
CA ALA A 39 -3.17 3.59 -11.86
C ALA A 39 -3.64 4.36 -10.64
N GLU A 40 -4.94 4.35 -10.42
CA GLU A 40 -5.58 5.08 -9.32
C GLU A 40 -6.31 4.12 -8.40
N PHE A 41 -6.37 4.44 -7.11
CA PHE A 41 -7.36 3.82 -6.25
C PHE A 41 -8.27 4.91 -5.68
N PRO A 42 -9.60 4.61 -5.59
CA PRO A 42 -10.56 5.62 -5.15
C PRO A 42 -10.45 5.88 -3.66
N GLU A 43 -11.03 6.99 -3.22
CA GLU A 43 -11.07 7.32 -1.81
C GLU A 43 -11.75 6.21 -1.02
N HIS A 44 -11.11 5.78 0.05
CA HIS A 44 -11.65 4.78 0.96
C HIS A 44 -11.05 5.00 2.34
N GLU A 45 -11.59 4.32 3.32
CA GLU A 45 -11.04 4.32 4.68
C GLU A 45 -11.20 2.93 5.29
N HIS A 46 -10.39 2.63 6.27
CA HIS A 46 -10.44 1.36 6.99
C HIS A 46 -9.97 1.56 8.42
N ARG A 47 -10.36 0.62 9.29
CA ARG A 47 -10.00 0.69 10.72
C ARG A 47 -8.51 0.46 10.99
N HIS A 48 -7.79 -0.06 10.02
CA HIS A 48 -6.37 -0.38 10.17
C HIS A 48 -5.53 0.90 10.07
N GLU A 49 -4.58 1.04 10.99
CA GLU A 49 -3.52 2.02 10.81
C GLU A 49 -2.60 1.52 9.70
N GLN A 50 -2.10 2.44 8.88
CA GLN A 50 -1.28 2.08 7.73
C GLN A 50 -0.04 2.95 7.66
N VAL A 51 1.10 2.33 7.35
CA VAL A 51 2.32 3.05 7.00
C VAL A 51 2.63 2.71 5.55
N SER A 52 2.77 3.73 4.71
CA SER A 52 3.07 3.55 3.28
C SER A 52 4.49 4.03 3.00
N ILE A 53 5.28 3.16 2.38
CA ILE A 53 6.69 3.41 2.08
C ILE A 53 6.87 3.25 0.58
N VAL A 54 7.23 4.33 -0.12
CA VAL A 54 7.54 4.24 -1.54
C VAL A 54 9.00 3.82 -1.69
N VAL A 55 9.20 2.68 -2.33
CA VAL A 55 10.53 2.14 -2.60
C VAL A 55 11.06 2.65 -3.91
N GLU A 56 10.17 2.80 -4.91
CA GLU A 56 10.54 3.21 -6.26
C GLU A 56 9.38 3.99 -6.88
N GLY A 57 9.69 5.02 -7.65
CA GLY A 57 8.70 5.81 -8.36
C GLY A 57 8.16 7.00 -7.57
N GLU A 58 7.11 7.62 -8.13
CA GLU A 58 6.42 8.76 -7.52
C GLU A 58 4.95 8.44 -7.39
N PHE A 59 4.45 8.50 -6.17
CA PHE A 59 3.07 8.17 -5.87
C PHE A 59 2.38 9.35 -5.20
N GLU A 60 1.28 9.81 -5.80
CA GLU A 60 0.49 10.92 -5.28
C GLU A 60 -0.54 10.37 -4.30
N LEU A 61 -0.42 10.74 -3.04
CA LEU A 61 -1.33 10.29 -1.99
C LEU A 61 -2.15 11.47 -1.50
N THR A 62 -3.47 11.29 -1.44
CA THR A 62 -4.38 12.26 -0.84
C THR A 62 -4.88 11.67 0.46
N LEU A 63 -4.62 12.38 1.56
CA LEU A 63 -4.93 11.93 2.91
C LEU A 63 -5.77 13.01 3.58
N ASP A 64 -7.02 12.68 3.86
CA ASP A 64 -7.98 13.62 4.49
C ASP A 64 -8.01 14.97 3.76
N GLY A 65 -8.06 14.92 2.43
CA GLY A 65 -8.14 16.11 1.58
C GLY A 65 -6.82 16.78 1.26
N GLU A 66 -5.72 16.33 1.87
CA GLU A 66 -4.38 16.91 1.64
C GLU A 66 -3.55 15.98 0.76
N THR A 67 -3.01 16.52 -0.33
CA THR A 67 -2.28 15.74 -1.32
C THR A 67 -0.78 16.02 -1.24
N ASP A 68 0.02 14.97 -1.24
CA ASP A 68 1.47 15.07 -1.32
C ASP A 68 2.00 13.97 -2.24
N VAL A 69 3.18 14.18 -2.79
CA VAL A 69 3.83 13.20 -3.66
C VAL A 69 4.88 12.47 -2.85
N LEU A 70 4.73 11.15 -2.75
CA LEU A 70 5.69 10.29 -2.07
C LEU A 70 6.72 9.80 -3.08
N GLN A 71 7.98 9.91 -2.71
CA GLN A 71 9.14 9.45 -3.47
C GLN A 71 9.94 8.50 -2.59
N PRO A 72 10.93 7.78 -3.14
CA PRO A 72 11.76 6.90 -2.32
C PRO A 72 12.32 7.64 -1.10
N GLY A 73 12.11 7.06 0.07
CA GLY A 73 12.53 7.65 1.33
C GLY A 73 11.47 8.48 2.04
N ARG A 74 10.37 8.81 1.37
CA ARG A 74 9.23 9.46 2.03
C ARG A 74 8.24 8.41 2.50
N ILE A 75 7.66 8.65 3.67
CA ILE A 75 6.79 7.72 4.36
C ILE A 75 5.53 8.46 4.77
N ALA A 76 4.36 7.83 4.57
CA ALA A 76 3.10 8.36 5.06
C ALA A 76 2.57 7.49 6.17
N VAL A 77 2.05 8.10 7.23
CA VAL A 77 1.31 7.40 8.28
C VAL A 77 -0.15 7.76 8.09
N ILE A 78 -0.98 6.75 7.85
CA ILE A 78 -2.42 6.91 7.65
C ILE A 78 -3.12 6.41 8.91
N PRO A 79 -3.71 7.32 9.71
CA PRO A 79 -4.40 6.91 10.93
C PRO A 79 -5.64 6.06 10.61
N PRO A 80 -6.13 5.29 11.60
CA PRO A 80 -7.39 4.54 11.43
C PRO A 80 -8.52 5.45 10.95
N ASP A 81 -9.39 4.91 10.09
CA ASP A 81 -10.63 5.56 9.66
C ASP A 81 -10.42 6.93 9.00
N THR A 82 -9.29 7.11 8.33
CA THR A 82 -8.98 8.35 7.63
C THR A 82 -9.13 8.16 6.13
N PRO A 83 -9.97 8.97 5.46
CA PRO A 83 -10.16 8.86 4.01
C PRO A 83 -8.86 9.10 3.25
N HIS A 84 -8.55 8.23 2.32
CA HIS A 84 -7.36 8.37 1.49
C HIS A 84 -7.56 7.76 0.10
N SER A 85 -6.83 8.32 -0.84
CA SER A 85 -6.84 7.89 -2.24
C SER A 85 -5.45 8.09 -2.82
N GLY A 86 -5.20 7.56 -4.01
CA GLY A 86 -3.89 7.70 -4.60
C GLY A 86 -3.84 7.50 -6.09
N ARG A 87 -2.74 7.95 -6.68
CA ARG A 87 -2.46 7.78 -8.10
C ARG A 87 -0.95 7.65 -8.30
N ALA A 88 -0.54 6.63 -9.03
CA ALA A 88 0.86 6.47 -9.41
C ALA A 88 1.18 7.42 -10.56
N LYS A 89 2.06 8.38 -10.32
CA LYS A 89 2.52 9.30 -11.37
C LYS A 89 3.45 8.58 -12.33
N THR A 90 4.23 7.66 -11.79
CA THR A 90 5.10 6.77 -12.55
C THR A 90 4.82 5.35 -12.09
N GLU A 91 5.46 4.38 -12.71
CA GLU A 91 5.47 3.01 -12.18
C GLU A 91 6.06 3.06 -10.77
N CYS A 92 5.43 2.36 -9.82
CA CYS A 92 5.84 2.41 -8.41
C CYS A 92 6.01 1.03 -7.82
N GLU A 93 6.89 0.94 -6.83
CA GLU A 93 6.92 -0.15 -5.88
C GLU A 93 6.66 0.44 -4.50
N ILE A 94 5.64 -0.07 -3.80
CA ILE A 94 5.19 0.46 -2.52
C ILE A 94 5.07 -0.67 -1.51
N ILE A 95 5.56 -0.43 -0.30
CA ILE A 95 5.36 -1.34 0.82
C ILE A 95 4.40 -0.67 1.79
N ASP A 96 3.31 -1.37 2.12
CA ASP A 96 2.36 -0.93 3.13
C ASP A 96 2.43 -1.87 4.33
N VAL A 97 2.34 -1.29 5.51
CA VAL A 97 2.24 -2.04 6.75
C VAL A 97 0.92 -1.67 7.40
N PHE A 98 0.11 -2.67 7.75
CA PHE A 98 -1.20 -2.49 8.37
C PHE A 98 -1.23 -3.12 9.75
N SER A 99 -1.85 -2.45 10.71
CA SER A 99 -2.12 -2.99 12.02
C SER A 99 -3.54 -2.59 12.45
N PRO A 100 -4.38 -3.53 12.87
CA PRO A 100 -4.17 -4.98 12.93
C PRO A 100 -4.06 -5.60 11.55
N ALA A 101 -3.90 -6.92 11.49
CA ALA A 101 -3.80 -7.63 10.22
C ALA A 101 -5.05 -7.43 9.37
N ARG A 102 -4.84 -7.36 8.03
CA ARG A 102 -5.93 -7.16 7.06
C ARG A 102 -6.61 -8.49 6.81
N GLU A 103 -7.70 -8.77 7.51
CA GLU A 103 -8.50 -9.99 7.31
C GLU A 103 -9.14 -10.04 5.92
N ASP A 104 -9.37 -8.91 5.30
CA ASP A 104 -9.97 -8.82 3.96
C ASP A 104 -8.99 -9.23 2.85
N TYR A 105 -7.71 -9.37 3.17
CA TYR A 105 -6.71 -9.88 2.24
C TYR A 105 -6.30 -11.33 2.52
N GLN A 106 -6.93 -11.94 3.47
CA GLN A 106 -6.61 -13.33 3.85
C GLN A 106 -7.43 -14.36 3.10
#